data_88011f773ea9f9bb7c05d10fef0a4e2b
#
_entry.id   88011f773ea9f9bb7c05d10fef0a4e2b
#
_cell.length_a   1.000
_cell.length_b   1.000
_cell.length_c   1.000
_cell.angle_alpha   90.00
_cell.angle_beta   90.00
_cell.angle_gamma   90.00
#
_symmetry.space_group_name_H-M   'P 1'
#
loop_
_entity.id
_entity.type
_entity.pdbx_description
1 polymer ?
#
loop_
_entity_poly.entity_id
_entity_poly.type
_entity_poly.pdbx_seq_one_letter_code
_entity_poly.pdbx_strand_id
1 'polypeptide(L)'
;MDRKQVSLMRATPPHLPAFSEALQKTWAAFAESDETLAGQFRQHRYHGNEEDRAAGVEWIGNRIRPTPGLDRVMVTNGTMNSILLLTSSLVGPGKVLLTEELTFPQVYTLAKIAAVEVQGVRIDQQGLLPDDFERKCKQHAPKAVYVNCTVHSPTAHVMPTERRRAITEIARKYGVQIIEDEAQALYLDNLPDSFATMAPDVTWFLMGLSKYLSLGIRMAFVVAPSERALVNILERLRPISTWHPAPLMASVITSWIRTGVAQTLLELARIELRKRQAIVSEVLSDIDGFQGSPGIHFWLPAPAGVDSEQFSRAIGEAGILVRPSKLYAGDREPRFHGIRPGVGDPVDLAETRYAVEVIRGIYKQLRDRMMIHCSD
;
A
#
# COMPACT_ATOMS: atom_id res chain seq x y z
N MET A 1 -22.64 14.83 -26.33
CA MET A 1 -22.86 14.60 -24.89
C MET A 1 -21.52 14.20 -24.30
N ASP A 2 -20.91 15.09 -23.54
CA ASP A 2 -19.69 14.73 -22.79
C ASP A 2 -20.04 13.60 -21.84
N ARG A 3 -19.51 12.38 -22.12
CA ARG A 3 -19.66 11.24 -21.21
C ARG A 3 -18.91 11.60 -19.94
N LYS A 4 -19.60 11.68 -18.82
CA LYS A 4 -18.98 11.87 -17.50
C LYS A 4 -17.94 10.76 -17.30
N GLN A 5 -16.66 11.13 -17.20
CA GLN A 5 -15.59 10.19 -16.98
C GLN A 5 -15.49 9.85 -15.48
N VAL A 6 -15.50 8.58 -15.14
CA VAL A 6 -15.32 8.09 -13.76
C VAL A 6 -13.93 7.49 -13.61
N SER A 7 -13.16 7.98 -12.64
CA SER A 7 -11.80 7.49 -12.38
C SER A 7 -11.79 6.48 -11.25
N LEU A 8 -11.32 5.26 -11.54
CA LEU A 8 -10.98 4.21 -10.58
C LEU A 8 -9.47 3.96 -10.56
N MET A 9 -8.68 4.92 -11.06
CA MET A 9 -7.23 4.80 -11.18
C MET A 9 -6.51 4.78 -9.84
N ARG A 10 -7.01 5.53 -8.86
CA ARG A 10 -6.33 5.70 -7.56
C ARG A 10 -6.91 4.77 -6.51
N ALA A 11 -6.03 4.15 -5.74
CA ALA A 11 -6.37 3.52 -4.49
C ALA A 11 -6.27 4.58 -3.38
N THR A 12 -7.38 5.23 -3.06
CA THR A 12 -7.48 6.32 -2.07
C THR A 12 -8.63 6.02 -1.11
N PRO A 13 -8.57 6.49 0.15
CA PRO A 13 -9.75 6.43 1.01
C PRO A 13 -10.90 7.24 0.40
N PRO A 14 -12.16 6.92 0.72
CA PRO A 14 -13.30 7.70 0.28
C PRO A 14 -13.25 9.11 0.85
N HIS A 15 -13.83 10.07 0.13
CA HIS A 15 -14.02 11.42 0.64
C HIS A 15 -15.05 11.40 1.78
N LEU A 16 -14.65 11.89 2.95
CA LEU A 16 -15.48 11.96 4.15
C LEU A 16 -15.64 13.42 4.57
N PRO A 17 -16.87 13.94 4.74
CA PRO A 17 -17.09 15.27 5.30
C PRO A 17 -16.40 15.49 6.65
N ALA A 18 -16.39 14.46 7.50
CA ALA A 18 -15.71 14.47 8.80
C ALA A 18 -14.21 14.78 8.71
N PHE A 19 -13.54 14.44 7.58
CA PHE A 19 -12.14 14.82 7.38
C PHE A 19 -11.98 16.34 7.26
N SER A 20 -12.83 17.00 6.50
CA SER A 20 -12.80 18.45 6.35
C SER A 20 -13.10 19.17 7.66
N GLU A 21 -14.09 18.67 8.42
CA GLU A 21 -14.43 19.19 9.75
C GLU A 21 -13.28 19.04 10.75
N ALA A 22 -12.64 17.86 10.79
CA ALA A 22 -11.50 17.61 11.64
C ALA A 22 -10.33 18.55 11.30
N LEU A 23 -10.08 18.75 10.00
CA LEU A 23 -9.01 19.63 9.54
C LEU A 23 -9.29 21.10 9.93
N GLN A 24 -10.53 21.59 9.73
CA GLN A 24 -10.93 22.95 10.12
C GLN A 24 -10.76 23.17 11.63
N LYS A 25 -11.23 22.25 12.47
CA LYS A 25 -11.06 22.31 13.94
C LYS A 25 -9.60 22.34 14.34
N THR A 26 -8.75 21.54 13.69
CA THR A 26 -7.32 21.49 13.99
C THR A 26 -6.64 22.80 13.63
N TRP A 27 -6.96 23.39 12.47
CA TRP A 27 -6.42 24.68 12.08
C TRP A 27 -6.87 25.82 13.00
N ALA A 28 -8.14 25.83 13.42
CA ALA A 28 -8.65 26.81 14.37
C ALA A 28 -7.87 26.72 15.71
N ALA A 29 -7.69 25.52 16.26
CA ALA A 29 -6.94 25.30 17.48
C ALA A 29 -5.46 25.72 17.36
N PHE A 30 -4.83 25.49 16.20
CA PHE A 30 -3.45 25.93 15.98
C PHE A 30 -3.34 27.46 15.86
N ALA A 31 -4.36 28.12 15.28
CA ALA A 31 -4.38 29.58 15.13
C ALA A 31 -4.62 30.33 16.45
N GLU A 32 -5.28 29.71 17.42
CA GLU A 32 -5.51 30.29 18.76
C GLU A 32 -4.22 30.39 19.61
N SER A 33 -3.13 29.70 19.21
CA SER A 33 -1.87 29.68 19.91
C SER A 33 -0.74 30.15 18.98
N ASP A 34 -0.39 31.42 19.04
CA ASP A 34 0.71 32.03 18.26
C ASP A 34 2.04 31.27 18.43
N GLU A 35 2.35 30.85 19.66
CA GLU A 35 3.56 30.09 19.96
C GLU A 35 3.51 28.69 19.27
N THR A 36 2.34 28.07 19.21
CA THR A 36 2.21 26.71 18.67
C THR A 36 2.40 26.70 17.16
N LEU A 37 1.76 27.59 16.42
CA LEU A 37 1.84 27.62 14.96
C LEU A 37 3.22 28.06 14.47
N ALA A 38 3.73 29.20 14.96
CA ALA A 38 5.06 29.70 14.61
C ALA A 38 6.18 28.74 15.05
N GLY A 39 6.02 28.09 16.21
CA GLY A 39 6.95 27.11 16.73
C GLY A 39 7.09 25.89 15.79
N GLN A 40 5.98 25.42 15.17
CA GLN A 40 6.02 24.30 14.24
C GLN A 40 6.92 24.57 13.02
N PHE A 41 6.94 25.80 12.50
CA PHE A 41 7.80 26.17 11.37
C PHE A 41 9.29 26.31 11.72
N ARG A 42 9.64 26.29 13.01
CA ARG A 42 11.02 26.42 13.50
C ARG A 42 11.61 25.11 14.00
N GLN A 43 10.82 24.02 14.02
CA GLN A 43 11.26 22.74 14.56
C GLN A 43 11.95 21.88 13.51
N HIS A 44 13.02 21.21 13.94
CA HIS A 44 13.62 20.09 13.24
C HIS A 44 13.07 18.80 13.84
N ARG A 45 12.46 17.93 13.03
CA ARG A 45 11.88 16.68 13.52
C ARG A 45 12.63 15.46 13.05
N TYR A 46 13.84 15.59 12.49
CA TYR A 46 14.67 14.47 12.00
C TYR A 46 13.83 13.27 11.51
N HIS A 47 13.78 12.22 12.34
CA HIS A 47 12.99 11.01 12.13
C HIS A 47 11.70 10.99 12.98
N GLY A 48 11.17 12.12 13.31
CA GLY A 48 10.09 12.35 14.29
C GLY A 48 10.63 12.67 15.68
N ASN A 49 10.00 13.61 16.38
CA ASN A 49 10.28 13.82 17.79
C ASN A 49 9.69 12.68 18.64
N GLU A 50 9.88 12.70 19.95
CA GLU A 50 9.40 11.64 20.83
C GLU A 50 7.86 11.49 20.78
N GLU A 51 7.14 12.61 20.70
CA GLU A 51 5.68 12.61 20.63
C GLU A 51 5.15 12.03 19.31
N ASP A 52 5.81 12.36 18.19
CA ASP A 52 5.46 11.80 16.89
C ASP A 52 5.67 10.28 16.85
N ARG A 53 6.77 9.81 17.43
CA ARG A 53 7.08 8.38 17.49
C ARG A 53 6.16 7.64 18.46
N ALA A 54 5.81 8.27 19.60
CA ALA A 54 4.84 7.71 20.55
C ALA A 54 3.45 7.57 19.93
N ALA A 55 2.97 8.58 19.20
CA ALA A 55 1.75 8.47 18.41
C ALA A 55 1.87 7.37 17.33
N GLY A 56 3.05 7.23 16.72
CA GLY A 56 3.33 6.13 15.80
C GLY A 56 3.20 4.75 16.44
N VAL A 57 3.75 4.56 17.65
CA VAL A 57 3.63 3.31 18.42
C VAL A 57 2.15 3.00 18.72
N GLU A 58 1.39 4.01 19.15
CA GLU A 58 -0.05 3.87 19.40
C GLU A 58 -0.80 3.42 18.15
N TRP A 59 -0.60 4.09 17.01
CA TRP A 59 -1.24 3.76 15.73
C TRP A 59 -0.86 2.37 15.23
N ILE A 60 0.44 2.04 15.26
CA ILE A 60 0.98 0.74 14.86
C ILE A 60 0.49 -0.40 15.77
N GLY A 61 0.21 -0.11 17.04
CA GLY A 61 -0.36 -1.06 18.00
C GLY A 61 -1.70 -1.67 17.57
N ASN A 62 -2.40 -1.05 16.61
CA ASN A 62 -3.56 -1.66 15.95
C ASN A 62 -3.16 -2.84 15.02
N ARG A 63 -1.88 -3.01 14.72
CA ARG A 63 -1.40 -4.00 13.74
C ARG A 63 -0.31 -4.94 14.28
N ILE A 64 0.63 -4.44 15.05
CA ILE A 64 1.79 -5.21 15.56
C ILE A 64 1.64 -5.47 17.06
N ARG A 65 1.85 -6.72 17.48
CA ARG A 65 1.86 -7.12 18.89
C ARG A 65 3.02 -8.07 19.17
N PRO A 66 3.81 -7.83 20.24
CA PRO A 66 3.77 -6.63 21.10
C PRO A 66 4.13 -5.36 20.33
N THR A 67 3.67 -4.20 20.82
CA THR A 67 4.01 -2.89 20.23
C THR A 67 5.51 -2.65 20.29
N PRO A 68 6.13 -2.04 19.25
CA PRO A 68 7.57 -1.77 19.24
C PRO A 68 7.93 -0.69 20.27
N GLY A 69 9.17 -0.72 20.75
CA GLY A 69 9.75 0.38 21.51
C GLY A 69 9.96 1.65 20.65
N LEU A 70 9.96 2.82 21.28
CA LEU A 70 10.19 4.12 20.62
C LEU A 70 11.54 4.19 19.89
N ASP A 71 12.53 3.49 20.39
CA ASP A 71 13.88 3.36 19.86
C ASP A 71 13.96 2.63 18.51
N ARG A 72 12.87 1.97 18.12
CA ARG A 72 12.75 1.26 16.84
C ARG A 72 11.89 1.97 15.82
N VAL A 73 11.24 3.08 16.20
CA VAL A 73 10.27 3.78 15.35
C VAL A 73 10.85 5.06 14.76
N MET A 74 10.70 5.24 13.46
CA MET A 74 10.93 6.52 12.80
C MET A 74 9.71 6.97 12.00
N VAL A 75 9.59 8.27 11.83
CA VAL A 75 8.55 8.92 11.03
C VAL A 75 9.17 9.47 9.75
N THR A 76 8.49 9.29 8.62
CA THR A 76 8.97 9.69 7.29
C THR A 76 7.91 10.47 6.52
N ASN A 77 8.30 11.06 5.38
CA ASN A 77 7.41 11.76 4.46
C ASN A 77 6.57 10.81 3.57
N GLY A 78 5.99 9.78 4.19
CA GLY A 78 5.13 8.79 3.54
C GLY A 78 5.87 7.59 2.98
N THR A 79 5.11 6.56 2.61
CA THR A 79 5.62 5.24 2.22
C THR A 79 6.65 5.28 1.08
N MET A 80 6.46 6.11 0.06
CA MET A 80 7.45 6.23 -1.03
C MET A 80 8.81 6.71 -0.54
N ASN A 81 8.82 7.67 0.38
CA ASN A 81 10.05 8.12 1.03
C ASN A 81 10.67 6.99 1.84
N SER A 82 9.88 6.27 2.64
CA SER A 82 10.36 5.09 3.40
C SER A 82 10.99 4.03 2.50
N ILE A 83 10.33 3.68 1.38
CA ILE A 83 10.83 2.68 0.42
C ILE A 83 12.16 3.15 -0.17
N LEU A 84 12.27 4.41 -0.60
CA LEU A 84 13.52 4.96 -1.14
C LEU A 84 14.65 4.89 -0.12
N LEU A 85 14.39 5.32 1.13
CA LEU A 85 15.37 5.30 2.20
C LEU A 85 15.87 3.89 2.51
N LEU A 86 14.95 2.92 2.64
CA LEU A 86 15.32 1.53 2.89
C LEU A 86 16.01 0.90 1.69
N THR A 87 15.52 1.12 0.46
CA THR A 87 16.13 0.60 -0.74
C THR A 87 17.57 1.12 -0.90
N SER A 88 17.78 2.42 -0.68
CA SER A 88 19.11 3.04 -0.80
C SER A 88 20.08 2.59 0.31
N SER A 89 19.60 2.47 1.56
CA SER A 89 20.47 2.26 2.72
C SER A 89 20.60 0.80 3.14
N LEU A 90 19.52 0.02 3.01
CA LEU A 90 19.49 -1.40 3.40
C LEU A 90 19.97 -2.30 2.27
N VAL A 91 19.49 -2.06 1.03
CA VAL A 91 19.89 -2.85 -0.15
C VAL A 91 21.18 -2.29 -0.73
N GLY A 92 21.17 -1.03 -1.14
CA GLY A 92 22.33 -0.33 -1.69
C GLY A 92 22.59 -0.58 -3.17
N PRO A 93 23.39 0.28 -3.83
CA PRO A 93 23.62 0.23 -5.26
C PRO A 93 24.32 -1.07 -5.70
N GLY A 94 23.91 -1.58 -6.87
CA GLY A 94 24.43 -2.82 -7.45
C GLY A 94 24.00 -4.10 -6.75
N LYS A 95 23.07 -4.02 -5.78
CA LYS A 95 22.51 -5.18 -5.05
C LYS A 95 21.08 -5.45 -5.51
N VAL A 96 20.55 -6.61 -5.11
CA VAL A 96 19.24 -7.09 -5.51
C VAL A 96 18.21 -6.90 -4.41
N LEU A 97 17.08 -6.31 -4.78
CA LEU A 97 15.82 -6.30 -4.05
C LEU A 97 14.88 -7.32 -4.70
N LEU A 98 14.37 -8.26 -3.94
CA LEU A 98 13.26 -9.09 -4.40
C LEU A 98 11.91 -8.39 -4.16
N THR A 99 10.94 -8.66 -5.03
CA THR A 99 9.57 -8.19 -4.88
C THR A 99 8.63 -9.31 -5.33
N GLU A 100 7.35 -9.18 -5.00
CA GLU A 100 6.32 -9.93 -5.71
C GLU A 100 6.37 -9.60 -7.20
N GLU A 101 6.10 -10.57 -8.10
CA GLU A 101 6.20 -10.37 -9.56
C GLU A 101 5.26 -9.29 -10.11
N LEU A 102 4.11 -9.10 -9.44
CA LEU A 102 3.29 -7.90 -9.52
C LEU A 102 3.44 -7.17 -8.20
N THR A 103 3.86 -5.92 -8.23
CA THR A 103 4.10 -5.14 -7.02
C THR A 103 3.75 -3.66 -7.23
N PHE A 104 3.77 -2.87 -6.17
CA PHE A 104 3.54 -1.43 -6.23
C PHE A 104 4.50 -0.78 -7.25
N PRO A 105 4.00 -0.15 -8.34
CA PRO A 105 4.83 0.27 -9.47
C PRO A 105 6.00 1.18 -9.11
N GLN A 106 5.81 2.04 -8.10
CA GLN A 106 6.84 2.97 -7.68
C GLN A 106 8.07 2.30 -7.09
N VAL A 107 7.98 1.04 -6.64
CA VAL A 107 9.15 0.28 -6.17
C VAL A 107 10.21 0.18 -7.27
N TYR A 108 9.81 -0.07 -8.52
CA TYR A 108 10.74 -0.12 -9.66
C TYR A 108 11.44 1.21 -9.90
N THR A 109 10.67 2.32 -9.87
CA THR A 109 11.22 3.68 -10.06
C THR A 109 12.19 4.03 -8.94
N LEU A 110 11.82 3.76 -7.69
CA LEU A 110 12.64 4.07 -6.52
C LEU A 110 13.91 3.22 -6.46
N ALA A 111 13.81 1.94 -6.82
CA ALA A 111 14.96 1.05 -6.92
C ALA A 111 15.93 1.51 -8.03
N LYS A 112 15.41 1.95 -9.19
CA LYS A 112 16.22 2.52 -10.25
C LYS A 112 16.98 3.78 -9.81
N ILE A 113 16.32 4.68 -9.08
CA ILE A 113 16.96 5.87 -8.48
C ILE A 113 18.08 5.47 -7.51
N ALA A 114 17.86 4.41 -6.71
CA ALA A 114 18.85 3.87 -5.78
C ALA A 114 19.92 2.99 -6.43
N ALA A 115 19.92 2.84 -7.76
CA ALA A 115 20.79 1.93 -8.52
C ALA A 115 20.70 0.47 -8.01
N VAL A 116 19.52 0.02 -7.59
CA VAL A 116 19.21 -1.31 -7.09
C VAL A 116 18.50 -2.11 -8.17
N GLU A 117 18.92 -3.36 -8.37
CA GLU A 117 18.26 -4.29 -9.28
C GLU A 117 17.01 -4.89 -8.63
N VAL A 118 15.89 -4.98 -9.37
CA VAL A 118 14.65 -5.60 -8.89
C VAL A 118 14.41 -6.93 -9.57
N GLN A 119 14.27 -7.99 -8.78
CA GLN A 119 13.91 -9.32 -9.25
C GLN A 119 12.56 -9.76 -8.69
N GLY A 120 11.63 -10.20 -9.56
CA GLY A 120 10.31 -10.65 -9.15
C GLY A 120 10.31 -12.10 -8.72
N VAL A 121 9.61 -12.39 -7.65
CA VAL A 121 9.26 -13.72 -7.16
C VAL A 121 7.84 -14.02 -7.61
N ARG A 122 7.59 -15.22 -8.11
CA ARG A 122 6.25 -15.63 -8.55
C ARG A 122 5.25 -15.60 -7.40
N ILE A 123 4.02 -15.30 -7.76
CA ILE A 123 2.88 -15.28 -6.84
C ILE A 123 1.79 -16.27 -7.30
N ASP A 124 0.92 -16.61 -6.35
CA ASP A 124 -0.38 -17.26 -6.58
C ASP A 124 -1.49 -16.48 -5.86
N GLN A 125 -2.65 -17.07 -5.67
CA GLN A 125 -3.77 -16.46 -4.94
C GLN A 125 -3.49 -16.23 -3.45
N GLN A 126 -2.45 -16.84 -2.90
CA GLN A 126 -1.98 -16.66 -1.52
C GLN A 126 -0.73 -15.76 -1.41
N GLY A 127 -0.30 -15.15 -2.52
CA GLY A 127 0.85 -14.27 -2.57
C GLY A 127 2.15 -14.95 -2.98
N LEU A 128 3.25 -14.43 -2.51
CA LEU A 128 4.61 -14.85 -2.86
C LEU A 128 4.85 -16.34 -2.62
N LEU A 129 5.33 -17.06 -3.67
CA LEU A 129 5.62 -18.51 -3.63
C LEU A 129 6.94 -18.79 -2.90
N PRO A 130 6.93 -19.59 -1.80
CA PRO A 130 8.14 -19.89 -1.02
C PRO A 130 9.25 -20.55 -1.83
N ASP A 131 8.94 -21.54 -2.64
CA ASP A 131 9.92 -22.28 -3.45
C ASP A 131 10.63 -21.37 -4.44
N ASP A 132 9.89 -20.43 -5.07
CA ASP A 132 10.48 -19.48 -5.98
C ASP A 132 11.29 -18.41 -5.23
N PHE A 133 10.82 -18.01 -4.04
CA PHE A 133 11.57 -17.11 -3.16
C PHE A 133 12.90 -17.73 -2.74
N GLU A 134 12.90 -18.98 -2.28
CA GLU A 134 14.15 -19.68 -1.92
C GLU A 134 15.09 -19.84 -3.12
N ARG A 135 14.56 -20.20 -4.27
CA ARG A 135 15.31 -20.29 -5.52
C ARG A 135 15.99 -18.96 -5.87
N LYS A 136 15.24 -17.85 -5.78
CA LYS A 136 15.77 -16.50 -6.02
C LYS A 136 16.78 -16.05 -4.99
N CYS A 137 16.62 -16.42 -3.72
CA CYS A 137 17.62 -16.18 -2.69
C CYS A 137 18.97 -16.87 -3.01
N LYS A 138 18.94 -18.14 -3.44
CA LYS A 138 20.13 -18.87 -3.88
C LYS A 138 20.80 -18.25 -5.10
N GLN A 139 19.99 -17.80 -6.08
CA GLN A 139 20.48 -17.30 -7.36
C GLN A 139 21.07 -15.89 -7.27
N HIS A 140 20.47 -15.00 -6.48
CA HIS A 140 20.76 -13.56 -6.51
C HIS A 140 21.38 -13.01 -5.23
N ALA A 141 21.44 -13.79 -4.14
CA ALA A 141 21.87 -13.34 -2.82
C ALA A 141 21.30 -11.95 -2.43
N PRO A 142 19.96 -11.77 -2.47
CA PRO A 142 19.32 -10.48 -2.26
C PRO A 142 19.56 -9.96 -0.86
N LYS A 143 19.51 -8.63 -0.68
CA LYS A 143 19.60 -8.00 0.65
C LYS A 143 18.26 -7.89 1.34
N ALA A 144 17.18 -7.71 0.56
CA ALA A 144 15.83 -7.61 1.09
C ALA A 144 14.80 -8.16 0.09
N VAL A 145 13.61 -8.45 0.62
CA VAL A 145 12.38 -8.67 -0.13
C VAL A 145 11.35 -7.61 0.29
N TYR A 146 10.77 -6.90 -0.68
CA TYR A 146 9.64 -6.01 -0.46
C TYR A 146 8.35 -6.79 -0.70
N VAL A 147 7.41 -6.73 0.26
CA VAL A 147 6.12 -7.41 0.19
C VAL A 147 4.98 -6.48 0.60
N ASN A 148 3.88 -6.53 -0.14
CA ASN A 148 2.61 -5.90 0.20
C ASN A 148 1.56 -7.00 0.42
N CYS A 149 1.64 -7.70 1.55
CA CYS A 149 1.02 -9.00 1.77
C CYS A 149 -0.40 -8.94 2.38
N THR A 150 -0.89 -7.76 2.77
CA THR A 150 -2.22 -7.57 3.34
C THR A 150 -3.02 -6.61 2.45
N VAL A 151 -3.99 -7.15 1.71
CA VAL A 151 -4.66 -6.49 0.57
C VAL A 151 -3.63 -6.09 -0.49
N HIS A 152 -3.01 -7.11 -1.07
CA HIS A 152 -1.96 -6.97 -2.07
C HIS A 152 -2.35 -6.05 -3.23
N SER A 153 -1.46 -5.18 -3.63
CA SER A 153 -1.64 -4.34 -4.81
C SER A 153 -0.81 -4.89 -5.98
N PRO A 154 -1.44 -5.42 -7.06
CA PRO A 154 -2.82 -5.13 -7.49
C PRO A 154 -3.88 -6.17 -7.13
N THR A 155 -3.55 -7.40 -6.75
CA THR A 155 -4.44 -8.57 -6.82
C THR A 155 -5.41 -8.70 -5.63
N ALA A 156 -5.37 -7.79 -4.65
CA ALA A 156 -6.24 -7.73 -3.47
C ALA A 156 -6.22 -8.97 -2.54
N HIS A 157 -5.37 -9.97 -2.80
CA HIS A 157 -5.24 -11.13 -1.91
C HIS A 157 -4.66 -10.75 -0.53
N VAL A 158 -4.89 -11.61 0.44
CA VAL A 158 -4.27 -11.52 1.78
C VAL A 158 -3.42 -12.77 1.99
N MET A 159 -2.13 -12.61 2.19
CA MET A 159 -1.22 -13.72 2.42
C MET A 159 -1.54 -14.39 3.77
N PRO A 160 -1.85 -15.70 3.80
CA PRO A 160 -2.19 -16.39 5.04
C PRO A 160 -0.96 -16.58 5.95
N THR A 161 -1.20 -16.79 7.22
CA THR A 161 -0.17 -16.93 8.27
C THR A 161 0.86 -18.02 7.93
N GLU A 162 0.42 -19.17 7.43
CA GLU A 162 1.34 -20.27 7.08
C GLU A 162 2.32 -19.88 5.97
N ARG A 163 1.83 -19.14 4.97
CA ARG A 163 2.67 -18.63 3.89
C ARG A 163 3.70 -17.63 4.42
N ARG A 164 3.29 -16.75 5.35
CA ARG A 164 4.20 -15.79 6.02
C ARG A 164 5.28 -16.52 6.82
N ARG A 165 4.93 -17.61 7.52
CA ARG A 165 5.91 -18.44 8.24
C ARG A 165 6.97 -19.02 7.29
N ALA A 166 6.56 -19.65 6.22
CA ALA A 166 7.48 -20.22 5.23
C ALA A 166 8.43 -19.14 4.65
N ILE A 167 7.90 -17.96 4.30
CA ILE A 167 8.73 -16.84 3.82
C ILE A 167 9.71 -16.37 4.90
N THR A 168 9.27 -16.29 6.16
CA THR A 168 10.13 -15.89 7.30
C THR A 168 11.30 -16.85 7.49
N GLU A 169 11.03 -18.16 7.44
CA GLU A 169 12.08 -19.19 7.59
C GLU A 169 13.12 -19.09 6.49
N ILE A 170 12.69 -18.89 5.25
CA ILE A 170 13.61 -18.68 4.12
C ILE A 170 14.40 -17.38 4.28
N ALA A 171 13.73 -16.28 4.67
CA ALA A 171 14.37 -14.99 4.87
C ALA A 171 15.50 -15.09 5.93
N ARG A 172 15.22 -15.73 7.07
CA ARG A 172 16.26 -15.99 8.11
C ARG A 172 17.38 -16.88 7.61
N LYS A 173 17.05 -17.96 6.90
CA LYS A 173 18.03 -18.91 6.35
C LYS A 173 19.06 -18.24 5.43
N TYR A 174 18.61 -17.26 4.62
CA TYR A 174 19.46 -16.57 3.64
C TYR A 174 19.90 -15.17 4.09
N GLY A 175 19.57 -14.74 5.30
CA GLY A 175 19.92 -13.41 5.82
C GLY A 175 19.25 -12.27 5.05
N VAL A 176 18.05 -12.50 4.50
CA VAL A 176 17.28 -11.53 3.74
C VAL A 176 16.38 -10.73 4.68
N GLN A 177 16.42 -9.41 4.60
CA GLN A 177 15.50 -8.55 5.34
C GLN A 177 14.13 -8.50 4.65
N ILE A 178 13.05 -8.42 5.41
CA ILE A 178 11.70 -8.26 4.90
C ILE A 178 11.30 -6.79 5.03
N ILE A 179 10.89 -6.16 3.94
CA ILE A 179 10.26 -4.83 3.94
C ILE A 179 8.76 -5.06 3.75
N GLU A 180 8.03 -5.04 4.86
CA GLU A 180 6.58 -5.26 4.90
C GLU A 180 5.82 -3.94 4.77
N ASP A 181 5.12 -3.73 3.63
CA ASP A 181 4.29 -2.54 3.40
C ASP A 181 2.81 -2.83 3.71
N GLU A 182 2.35 -2.34 4.85
CA GLU A 182 0.99 -2.53 5.36
C GLU A 182 0.08 -1.34 5.04
N ALA A 183 -0.07 -1.06 3.74
CA ALA A 183 -0.79 0.12 3.27
C ALA A 183 -2.31 0.10 3.52
N GLN A 184 -2.94 -1.08 3.71
CA GLN A 184 -4.39 -1.23 3.81
C GLN A 184 -4.85 -2.19 4.91
N ALA A 185 -3.95 -2.72 5.72
CA ALA A 185 -4.24 -3.74 6.71
C ALA A 185 -5.38 -3.35 7.66
N LEU A 186 -5.40 -2.10 8.14
CA LEU A 186 -6.41 -1.65 9.11
C LEU A 186 -7.85 -1.58 8.56
N TYR A 187 -8.08 -1.89 7.29
CA TYR A 187 -9.43 -2.05 6.74
C TYR A 187 -10.01 -3.46 6.96
N LEU A 188 -9.20 -4.44 7.36
CA LEU A 188 -9.62 -5.80 7.64
C LEU A 188 -9.99 -5.97 9.11
N ASP A 189 -11.02 -6.78 9.38
CA ASP A 189 -11.41 -7.13 10.75
C ASP A 189 -10.55 -8.29 11.28
N ASN A 190 -10.31 -9.32 10.45
CA ASN A 190 -9.53 -10.49 10.81
C ASN A 190 -8.18 -10.46 10.09
N LEU A 191 -7.18 -9.95 10.77
CA LEU A 191 -5.81 -9.81 10.24
C LEU A 191 -4.98 -11.04 10.58
N PRO A 192 -4.30 -11.66 9.60
CA PRO A 192 -3.20 -12.57 9.93
C PRO A 192 -2.06 -11.79 10.60
N ASP A 193 -1.26 -12.46 11.44
CA ASP A 193 -0.10 -11.82 12.05
C ASP A 193 0.81 -11.21 10.97
N SER A 194 1.32 -9.99 11.24
CA SER A 194 2.28 -9.34 10.36
C SER A 194 3.64 -10.04 10.40
N PHE A 195 4.47 -9.86 9.38
CA PHE A 195 5.86 -10.29 9.48
C PHE A 195 6.57 -9.62 10.65
N ALA A 196 6.29 -8.35 10.93
CA ALA A 196 6.84 -7.64 12.08
C ALA A 196 6.42 -8.23 13.43
N THR A 197 5.25 -8.88 13.53
CA THR A 197 4.84 -9.65 14.71
C THR A 197 5.57 -10.99 14.79
N MET A 198 5.66 -11.71 13.66
CA MET A 198 6.20 -13.08 13.60
C MET A 198 7.73 -13.13 13.59
N ALA A 199 8.36 -12.16 12.97
CA ALA A 199 9.79 -12.07 12.70
C ALA A 199 10.33 -10.65 12.88
N PRO A 200 10.18 -10.05 14.06
CA PRO A 200 10.61 -8.66 14.31
C PRO A 200 12.11 -8.44 14.10
N ASP A 201 12.90 -9.49 14.18
CA ASP A 201 14.36 -9.51 14.04
C ASP A 201 14.86 -9.29 12.60
N VAL A 202 14.02 -9.57 11.60
CA VAL A 202 14.38 -9.45 10.17
C VAL A 202 13.41 -8.55 9.39
N THR A 203 12.44 -7.93 10.06
CA THR A 203 11.37 -7.18 9.38
C THR A 203 11.48 -5.68 9.62
N TRP A 204 11.51 -4.93 8.51
CA TRP A 204 11.23 -3.51 8.43
C TRP A 204 9.76 -3.33 8.08
N PHE A 205 8.99 -2.78 9.00
CA PHE A 205 7.56 -2.59 8.84
C PHE A 205 7.27 -1.15 8.40
N LEU A 206 6.42 -0.98 7.39
CA LEU A 206 5.99 0.31 6.86
C LEU A 206 4.48 0.45 6.98
N MET A 207 4.02 1.57 7.56
CA MET A 207 2.60 1.92 7.60
C MET A 207 2.39 3.38 7.23
N GLY A 208 1.98 3.60 5.98
CA GLY A 208 1.66 4.93 5.48
C GLY A 208 0.23 5.35 5.80
N LEU A 209 0.03 6.61 6.20
CA LEU A 209 -1.28 7.14 6.58
C LEU A 209 -2.13 7.59 5.38
N SER A 210 -1.50 7.73 4.20
CA SER A 210 -2.19 8.23 3.00
C SER A 210 -3.36 7.37 2.54
N LYS A 211 -3.34 6.07 2.83
CA LYS A 211 -4.40 5.15 2.43
C LYS A 211 -5.52 5.04 3.46
N TYR A 212 -5.27 5.49 4.69
CA TYR A 212 -6.25 5.46 5.78
C TYR A 212 -6.98 6.78 5.97
N LEU A 213 -6.29 7.91 5.77
CA LEU A 213 -6.80 9.22 6.08
C LEU A 213 -6.97 10.09 4.82
N SER A 214 -5.87 10.44 4.15
CA SER A 214 -5.91 11.22 2.90
C SER A 214 -4.57 11.17 2.17
N LEU A 215 -4.59 11.23 0.83
CA LEU A 215 -3.38 11.24 0.00
C LEU A 215 -2.46 12.43 0.27
N GLY A 216 -3.03 13.56 0.71
CA GLY A 216 -2.27 14.77 1.07
C GLY A 216 -1.46 14.64 2.36
N ILE A 217 -1.83 13.69 3.23
CA ILE A 217 -1.06 13.36 4.43
C ILE A 217 0.16 12.53 4.01
N ARG A 218 1.26 13.22 3.81
CA ARG A 218 2.54 12.62 3.39
C ARG A 218 3.34 12.19 4.62
N MET A 219 2.81 11.19 5.37
CA MET A 219 3.45 10.68 6.58
C MET A 219 3.34 9.16 6.64
N ALA A 220 4.38 8.51 7.11
CA ALA A 220 4.42 7.08 7.37
C ALA A 220 5.27 6.78 8.61
N PHE A 221 4.90 5.69 9.28
CA PHE A 221 5.68 5.11 10.36
C PHE A 221 6.47 3.93 9.83
N VAL A 222 7.72 3.82 10.27
CA VAL A 222 8.63 2.71 9.97
C VAL A 222 9.09 2.12 11.28
N VAL A 223 9.01 0.79 11.41
CA VAL A 223 9.58 0.05 12.54
C VAL A 223 10.79 -0.74 12.06
N ALA A 224 11.93 -0.49 12.68
CA ALA A 224 13.15 -1.24 12.43
C ALA A 224 13.18 -2.57 13.19
N PRO A 225 13.93 -3.58 12.73
CA PRO A 225 14.09 -4.84 13.43
C PRO A 225 14.80 -4.69 14.79
N SER A 226 15.60 -3.65 14.99
CA SER A 226 16.24 -3.28 16.27
C SER A 226 16.59 -1.79 16.29
N GLU A 227 16.84 -1.26 17.49
CA GLU A 227 17.39 0.09 17.68
C GLU A 227 18.68 0.28 16.86
N ARG A 228 19.63 -0.66 16.97
CA ARG A 228 20.89 -0.61 16.22
C ARG A 228 20.67 -0.54 14.70
N ALA A 229 19.69 -1.27 14.19
CA ALA A 229 19.36 -1.23 12.77
C ALA A 229 18.83 0.15 12.37
N LEU A 230 17.97 0.74 13.22
CA LEU A 230 17.47 2.10 12.99
C LEU A 230 18.58 3.13 13.01
N VAL A 231 19.45 3.12 14.03
CA VAL A 231 20.58 4.04 14.15
C VAL A 231 21.49 3.95 12.92
N ASN A 232 21.84 2.75 12.48
CA ASN A 232 22.67 2.54 11.29
C ASN A 232 22.07 3.15 10.02
N ILE A 233 20.74 3.08 9.85
CA ILE A 233 20.06 3.71 8.72
C ILE A 233 20.05 5.22 8.86
N LEU A 234 19.72 5.75 10.03
CA LEU A 234 19.68 7.19 10.28
C LEU A 234 21.05 7.85 10.06
N GLU A 235 22.15 7.22 10.46
CA GLU A 235 23.50 7.71 10.18
C GLU A 235 23.79 7.81 8.68
N ARG A 236 23.38 6.84 7.88
CA ARG A 236 23.52 6.87 6.41
C ARG A 236 22.65 7.91 5.76
N LEU A 237 21.47 8.19 6.33
CA LEU A 237 20.53 9.16 5.79
C LEU A 237 20.83 10.60 6.17
N ARG A 238 21.56 10.82 7.27
CA ARG A 238 21.88 12.14 7.79
C ARG A 238 22.48 13.12 6.77
N PRO A 239 23.40 12.69 5.87
CA PRO A 239 23.91 13.56 4.82
C PRO A 239 22.90 13.90 3.72
N ILE A 240 21.85 13.09 3.56
CA ILE A 240 20.85 13.23 2.49
C ILE A 240 19.71 14.13 2.94
N SER A 241 19.21 13.90 4.15
CA SER A 241 18.14 14.71 4.74
C SER A 241 18.12 14.58 6.26
N THR A 242 17.98 15.72 6.90
CA THR A 242 17.76 15.80 8.35
C THR A 242 16.31 16.15 8.70
N TRP A 243 15.41 16.14 7.71
CA TRP A 243 14.05 16.66 7.83
C TRP A 243 13.03 15.62 7.41
N HIS A 244 12.69 14.74 8.29
CA HIS A 244 11.58 13.80 8.15
C HIS A 244 10.82 13.71 9.47
N PRO A 245 9.56 13.93 9.51
CA PRO A 245 8.57 14.41 8.53
C PRO A 245 8.49 15.95 8.46
N ALA A 246 7.60 16.48 7.61
CA ALA A 246 7.22 17.89 7.63
C ALA A 246 6.58 18.24 8.98
N PRO A 247 7.14 19.19 9.77
CA PRO A 247 6.76 19.40 11.18
C PRO A 247 5.27 19.68 11.39
N LEU A 248 4.68 20.53 10.55
CA LEU A 248 3.28 20.91 10.67
C LEU A 248 2.35 19.70 10.47
N MET A 249 2.60 18.88 9.45
CA MET A 249 1.79 17.69 9.20
C MET A 249 1.99 16.64 10.30
N ALA A 250 3.21 16.51 10.82
CA ALA A 250 3.45 15.63 11.96
C ALA A 250 2.66 16.04 13.19
N SER A 251 2.58 17.36 13.49
CA SER A 251 1.77 17.88 14.60
C SER A 251 0.29 17.58 14.43
N VAL A 252 -0.26 17.77 13.23
CA VAL A 252 -1.66 17.42 12.92
C VAL A 252 -1.91 15.95 13.21
N ILE A 253 -1.08 15.06 12.66
CA ILE A 253 -1.28 13.63 12.80
C ILE A 253 -1.05 13.13 14.22
N THR A 254 -0.02 13.63 14.90
CA THR A 254 0.24 13.32 16.32
C THR A 254 -0.97 13.70 17.17
N SER A 255 -1.53 14.90 16.97
CA SER A 255 -2.75 15.33 17.63
C SER A 255 -3.94 14.43 17.31
N TRP A 256 -4.17 14.09 16.02
CA TRP A 256 -5.29 13.27 15.61
C TRP A 256 -5.24 11.83 16.15
N ILE A 257 -4.06 11.25 16.26
CA ILE A 257 -3.89 9.92 16.86
C ILE A 257 -4.22 10.01 18.36
N ARG A 258 -3.60 10.93 19.09
CA ARG A 258 -3.77 11.08 20.54
C ARG A 258 -5.18 11.47 20.97
N THR A 259 -5.90 12.21 20.15
CA THR A 259 -7.29 12.64 20.43
C THR A 259 -8.35 11.68 19.87
N GLY A 260 -7.95 10.58 19.22
CA GLY A 260 -8.84 9.60 18.62
C GLY A 260 -9.49 10.03 17.30
N VAL A 261 -9.17 11.22 16.77
CA VAL A 261 -9.70 11.70 15.48
C VAL A 261 -9.28 10.78 14.34
N ALA A 262 -8.01 10.35 14.30
CA ALA A 262 -7.51 9.44 13.27
C ALA A 262 -8.27 8.10 13.30
N GLN A 263 -8.54 7.54 14.48
CA GLN A 263 -9.32 6.31 14.64
C GLN A 263 -10.77 6.49 14.17
N THR A 264 -11.40 7.61 14.53
CA THR A 264 -12.76 7.93 14.06
C THR A 264 -12.84 8.00 12.54
N LEU A 265 -11.88 8.68 11.90
CA LEU A 265 -11.83 8.78 10.44
C LEU A 265 -11.60 7.41 9.77
N LEU A 266 -10.75 6.56 10.34
CA LEU A 266 -10.55 5.20 9.87
C LEU A 266 -11.85 4.38 9.93
N GLU A 267 -12.59 4.43 11.04
CA GLU A 267 -13.85 3.69 11.17
C GLU A 267 -14.92 4.19 10.19
N LEU A 268 -15.03 5.50 9.98
CA LEU A 268 -15.94 6.05 8.97
C LEU A 268 -15.55 5.60 7.56
N ALA A 269 -14.24 5.58 7.25
CA ALA A 269 -13.75 5.06 5.98
C ALA A 269 -14.07 3.58 5.80
N ARG A 270 -13.91 2.75 6.84
CA ARG A 270 -14.30 1.33 6.84
C ARG A 270 -15.78 1.14 6.52
N ILE A 271 -16.66 1.89 7.19
CA ILE A 271 -18.11 1.82 6.96
C ILE A 271 -18.44 2.13 5.51
N GLU A 272 -17.88 3.21 4.97
CA GLU A 272 -18.13 3.62 3.60
C GLU A 272 -17.56 2.62 2.57
N LEU A 273 -16.35 2.13 2.79
CA LEU A 273 -15.72 1.13 1.91
C LEU A 273 -16.49 -0.19 1.89
N ARG A 274 -17.01 -0.65 3.03
CA ARG A 274 -17.86 -1.87 3.08
C ARG A 274 -19.09 -1.74 2.18
N LYS A 275 -19.75 -0.58 2.15
CA LYS A 275 -20.89 -0.33 1.25
C LYS A 275 -20.48 -0.41 -0.21
N ARG A 276 -19.35 0.21 -0.57
CA ARG A 276 -18.83 0.19 -1.95
C ARG A 276 -18.39 -1.20 -2.38
N GLN A 277 -17.67 -1.91 -1.54
CA GLN A 277 -17.22 -3.28 -1.81
C GLN A 277 -18.40 -4.28 -1.85
N ALA A 278 -19.48 -4.05 -1.12
CA ALA A 278 -20.71 -4.83 -1.25
C ALA A 278 -21.30 -4.70 -2.66
N ILE A 279 -21.36 -3.48 -3.23
CA ILE A 279 -21.79 -3.26 -4.60
C ILE A 279 -20.88 -3.98 -5.60
N VAL A 280 -19.56 -3.88 -5.41
CA VAL A 280 -18.58 -4.57 -6.27
C VAL A 280 -18.82 -6.07 -6.25
N SER A 281 -18.97 -6.67 -5.07
CA SER A 281 -19.22 -8.10 -4.93
C SER A 281 -20.57 -8.53 -5.49
N GLU A 282 -21.63 -7.75 -5.27
CA GLU A 282 -22.95 -7.99 -5.87
C GLU A 282 -22.87 -8.09 -7.39
N VAL A 283 -22.10 -7.17 -8.01
CA VAL A 283 -22.04 -7.07 -9.47
C VAL A 283 -21.06 -8.05 -10.11
N LEU A 284 -19.94 -8.41 -9.46
CA LEU A 284 -18.82 -9.13 -10.07
C LEU A 284 -18.54 -10.53 -9.51
N SER A 285 -19.23 -10.98 -8.46
CA SER A 285 -18.91 -12.25 -7.77
C SER A 285 -19.08 -13.51 -8.63
N ASP A 286 -19.81 -13.43 -9.73
CA ASP A 286 -19.98 -14.52 -10.69
C ASP A 286 -18.84 -14.64 -11.72
N ILE A 287 -17.87 -13.73 -11.69
CA ILE A 287 -16.70 -13.77 -12.56
C ILE A 287 -15.59 -14.58 -11.89
N ASP A 288 -15.15 -15.65 -12.58
CA ASP A 288 -14.06 -16.49 -12.08
C ASP A 288 -12.75 -15.68 -11.88
N GLY A 289 -12.10 -15.93 -10.75
CA GLY A 289 -10.87 -15.21 -10.37
C GLY A 289 -11.09 -13.77 -9.91
N PHE A 290 -12.33 -13.27 -9.80
CA PHE A 290 -12.61 -11.99 -9.14
C PHE A 290 -12.17 -12.06 -7.67
N GLN A 291 -11.44 -11.04 -7.23
CA GLN A 291 -11.01 -10.90 -5.85
C GLN A 291 -11.48 -9.56 -5.27
N GLY A 292 -12.53 -9.61 -4.48
CA GLY A 292 -12.97 -8.50 -3.63
C GLY A 292 -12.07 -8.33 -2.42
N SER A 293 -12.14 -7.17 -1.78
CA SER A 293 -11.45 -6.91 -0.52
C SER A 293 -12.23 -5.92 0.33
N PRO A 294 -12.03 -5.86 1.64
CA PRO A 294 -12.59 -4.79 2.47
C PRO A 294 -11.82 -3.45 2.28
N GLY A 295 -10.73 -3.46 1.52
CA GLY A 295 -9.87 -2.31 1.26
C GLY A 295 -10.37 -1.37 0.15
N ILE A 296 -9.47 -0.51 -0.29
CA ILE A 296 -9.77 0.60 -1.21
C ILE A 296 -9.71 0.21 -2.69
N HIS A 297 -9.50 -1.06 -3.02
CA HIS A 297 -9.51 -1.56 -4.39
C HIS A 297 -9.96 -3.03 -4.43
N PHE A 298 -10.22 -3.52 -5.64
CA PHE A 298 -10.46 -4.93 -5.94
C PHE A 298 -9.61 -5.35 -7.15
N TRP A 299 -9.57 -6.65 -7.39
CA TRP A 299 -8.94 -7.23 -8.57
C TRP A 299 -9.98 -7.89 -9.46
N LEU A 300 -9.89 -7.63 -10.76
CA LEU A 300 -10.68 -8.32 -11.77
C LEU A 300 -9.73 -8.85 -12.85
N PRO A 301 -9.65 -10.20 -13.03
CA PRO A 301 -8.87 -10.76 -14.14
C PRO A 301 -9.47 -10.35 -15.48
N ALA A 302 -8.65 -10.25 -16.52
CA ALA A 302 -9.11 -10.06 -17.87
C ALA A 302 -9.77 -11.35 -18.39
N PRO A 303 -10.70 -11.26 -19.33
CA PRO A 303 -11.21 -12.44 -20.03
C PRO A 303 -10.07 -13.23 -20.67
N ALA A 304 -10.23 -14.57 -20.76
CA ALA A 304 -9.23 -15.43 -21.38
C ALA A 304 -8.88 -14.96 -22.80
N GLY A 305 -7.58 -14.87 -23.10
CA GLY A 305 -7.08 -14.39 -24.39
C GLY A 305 -7.03 -12.86 -24.54
N VAL A 306 -7.43 -12.10 -23.54
CA VAL A 306 -7.39 -10.63 -23.53
C VAL A 306 -6.27 -10.16 -22.60
N ASP A 307 -5.33 -9.34 -23.09
CA ASP A 307 -4.33 -8.71 -22.24
C ASP A 307 -4.89 -7.56 -21.40
N SER A 308 -4.15 -7.18 -20.36
CA SER A 308 -4.62 -6.20 -19.38
C SER A 308 -4.73 -4.78 -19.95
N GLU A 309 -3.92 -4.43 -20.95
CA GLU A 309 -3.94 -3.10 -21.58
C GLU A 309 -5.12 -2.98 -22.55
N GLN A 310 -5.39 -4.04 -23.31
CA GLN A 310 -6.58 -4.15 -24.16
C GLN A 310 -7.87 -4.05 -23.31
N PHE A 311 -7.91 -4.78 -22.19
CA PHE A 311 -9.06 -4.74 -21.27
C PHE A 311 -9.24 -3.35 -20.67
N SER A 312 -8.19 -2.75 -20.15
CA SER A 312 -8.22 -1.39 -19.58
C SER A 312 -8.63 -0.34 -20.61
N ARG A 313 -8.16 -0.46 -21.87
CA ARG A 313 -8.50 0.45 -22.98
C ARG A 313 -9.98 0.37 -23.30
N ALA A 314 -10.53 -0.84 -23.45
CA ALA A 314 -11.97 -1.02 -23.76
C ALA A 314 -12.87 -0.41 -22.67
N ILE A 315 -12.48 -0.55 -21.39
CA ILE A 315 -13.17 0.07 -20.27
C ILE A 315 -13.02 1.61 -20.34
N GLY A 316 -11.84 2.12 -20.69
CA GLY A 316 -11.56 3.55 -20.87
C GLY A 316 -12.42 4.19 -21.97
N GLU A 317 -12.63 3.50 -23.10
CA GLU A 317 -13.49 3.94 -24.19
C GLU A 317 -14.97 4.05 -23.75
N ALA A 318 -15.36 3.27 -22.74
CA ALA A 318 -16.67 3.37 -22.11
C ALA A 318 -16.76 4.47 -21.03
N GLY A 319 -15.67 5.22 -20.78
CA GLY A 319 -15.62 6.36 -19.84
C GLY A 319 -15.17 6.00 -18.43
N ILE A 320 -14.70 4.78 -18.17
CA ILE A 320 -14.21 4.36 -16.85
C ILE A 320 -12.69 4.14 -16.91
N LEU A 321 -11.95 4.87 -16.09
CA LEU A 321 -10.49 4.74 -16.05
C LEU A 321 -10.05 3.75 -14.99
N VAL A 322 -9.24 2.75 -15.38
CA VAL A 322 -8.70 1.71 -14.50
C VAL A 322 -7.21 1.45 -14.77
N ARG A 323 -6.52 0.82 -13.83
CA ARG A 323 -5.11 0.44 -13.98
C ARG A 323 -4.96 -1.00 -14.43
N PRO A 324 -4.29 -1.28 -15.57
CA PRO A 324 -3.96 -2.63 -15.99
C PRO A 324 -2.82 -3.25 -15.17
N SER A 325 -2.79 -4.58 -15.08
CA SER A 325 -1.72 -5.32 -14.37
C SER A 325 -0.32 -5.08 -14.95
N LYS A 326 -0.22 -4.74 -16.23
CA LYS A 326 1.05 -4.40 -16.88
C LYS A 326 1.86 -3.34 -16.11
N LEU A 327 1.19 -2.35 -15.51
CA LEU A 327 1.84 -1.30 -14.71
C LEU A 327 2.52 -1.84 -13.45
N TYR A 328 2.12 -3.02 -12.96
CA TYR A 328 2.61 -3.64 -11.72
C TYR A 328 3.72 -4.66 -11.95
N ALA A 329 4.01 -5.00 -13.21
CA ALA A 329 5.02 -5.98 -13.59
C ALA A 329 6.41 -5.37 -13.87
N GLY A 330 6.54 -4.04 -13.83
CA GLY A 330 7.74 -3.33 -14.31
C GLY A 330 7.94 -3.55 -15.80
N ASP A 331 9.19 -3.83 -16.20
CA ASP A 331 9.53 -4.06 -17.61
C ASP A 331 9.20 -5.49 -18.09
N ARG A 332 8.64 -6.35 -17.19
CA ARG A 332 8.29 -7.76 -17.50
C ARG A 332 6.87 -7.86 -18.05
N GLU A 333 6.61 -8.93 -18.81
CA GLU A 333 5.24 -9.29 -19.17
C GLU A 333 4.56 -9.91 -17.93
N PRO A 334 3.34 -9.45 -17.55
CA PRO A 334 2.64 -10.02 -16.43
C PRO A 334 2.13 -11.43 -16.76
N ARG A 335 2.25 -12.35 -15.81
CA ARG A 335 1.62 -13.69 -15.94
C ARG A 335 0.11 -13.66 -15.68
N PHE A 336 -0.36 -12.64 -14.99
CA PHE A 336 -1.77 -12.44 -14.67
C PHE A 336 -2.24 -11.16 -15.31
N HIS A 337 -3.10 -11.29 -16.32
CA HIS A 337 -3.75 -10.15 -16.95
C HIS A 337 -5.01 -9.77 -16.19
N GLY A 338 -5.18 -8.52 -15.87
CA GLY A 338 -6.34 -8.01 -15.15
C GLY A 338 -6.23 -6.52 -14.87
N ILE A 339 -7.18 -6.02 -14.12
CA ILE A 339 -7.25 -4.62 -13.72
C ILE A 339 -7.37 -4.47 -12.20
N ARG A 340 -6.87 -3.34 -11.69
CA ARG A 340 -6.99 -2.95 -10.29
C ARG A 340 -7.79 -1.65 -10.18
N PRO A 341 -9.13 -1.70 -10.10
CA PRO A 341 -9.96 -0.54 -9.84
C PRO A 341 -9.94 -0.13 -8.38
N GLY A 342 -9.81 1.17 -8.12
CA GLY A 342 -9.98 1.75 -6.78
C GLY A 342 -11.43 2.18 -6.55
N VAL A 343 -11.94 1.97 -5.34
CA VAL A 343 -13.34 2.29 -5.01
C VAL A 343 -13.51 3.56 -4.17
N GLY A 344 -12.42 4.25 -3.84
CA GLY A 344 -12.48 5.44 -2.99
C GLY A 344 -12.76 6.75 -3.75
N ASP A 345 -12.40 6.84 -5.03
CA ASP A 345 -12.55 8.04 -5.86
C ASP A 345 -14.00 8.36 -6.29
N PRO A 346 -14.91 7.39 -6.60
CA PRO A 346 -16.29 7.70 -6.93
C PRO A 346 -16.94 8.60 -5.89
N VAL A 347 -17.75 9.56 -6.34
CA VAL A 347 -18.35 10.57 -5.45
C VAL A 347 -19.37 9.96 -4.48
N ASP A 348 -20.07 8.89 -4.92
CA ASP A 348 -21.10 8.21 -4.14
C ASP A 348 -21.25 6.72 -4.53
N LEU A 349 -22.21 6.04 -3.91
CA LEU A 349 -22.52 4.65 -4.16
C LEU A 349 -23.16 4.42 -5.55
N ALA A 350 -23.91 5.40 -6.08
CA ALA A 350 -24.53 5.30 -7.39
C ALA A 350 -23.47 5.35 -8.50
N GLU A 351 -22.50 6.24 -8.39
CA GLU A 351 -21.37 6.30 -9.32
C GLU A 351 -20.48 5.04 -9.22
N THR A 352 -20.30 4.51 -8.01
CA THR A 352 -19.60 3.22 -7.79
C THR A 352 -20.31 2.10 -8.54
N ARG A 353 -21.62 1.96 -8.38
CA ARG A 353 -22.45 0.95 -9.07
C ARG A 353 -22.36 1.09 -10.58
N TYR A 354 -22.59 2.30 -11.08
CA TYR A 354 -22.48 2.58 -12.50
C TYR A 354 -21.14 2.14 -13.09
N ALA A 355 -20.04 2.53 -12.46
CA ALA A 355 -18.71 2.18 -12.95
C ALA A 355 -18.48 0.66 -12.99
N VAL A 356 -18.92 -0.05 -11.95
CA VAL A 356 -18.73 -1.51 -11.86
C VAL A 356 -19.61 -2.27 -12.85
N GLU A 357 -20.84 -1.80 -13.10
CA GLU A 357 -21.75 -2.36 -14.10
C GLU A 357 -21.22 -2.16 -15.53
N VAL A 358 -20.65 -1.00 -15.84
CA VAL A 358 -19.95 -0.76 -17.12
C VAL A 358 -18.79 -1.72 -17.30
N ILE A 359 -17.93 -1.89 -16.27
CA ILE A 359 -16.81 -2.85 -16.29
C ILE A 359 -17.32 -4.27 -16.58
N ARG A 360 -18.40 -4.70 -15.90
CA ARG A 360 -19.00 -6.03 -16.14
C ARG A 360 -19.50 -6.18 -17.57
N GLY A 361 -20.15 -5.15 -18.10
CA GLY A 361 -20.64 -5.14 -19.50
C GLY A 361 -19.51 -5.36 -20.51
N ILE A 362 -18.42 -4.60 -20.36
CA ILE A 362 -17.22 -4.73 -21.21
C ILE A 362 -16.56 -6.10 -21.03
N TYR A 363 -16.45 -6.62 -19.80
CA TYR A 363 -15.93 -7.95 -19.54
C TYR A 363 -16.68 -9.02 -20.34
N LYS A 364 -18.02 -9.02 -20.28
CA LYS A 364 -18.88 -9.97 -21.00
C LYS A 364 -18.72 -9.83 -22.50
N GLN A 365 -18.72 -8.63 -23.02
CA GLN A 365 -18.53 -8.39 -24.47
C GLN A 365 -17.20 -8.94 -24.99
N LEU A 366 -16.11 -8.72 -24.27
CA LEU A 366 -14.79 -9.23 -24.64
C LEU A 366 -14.72 -10.75 -24.54
N ARG A 367 -15.26 -11.34 -23.46
CA ARG A 367 -15.33 -12.79 -23.28
C ARG A 367 -16.08 -13.46 -24.42
N ASP A 368 -17.27 -12.96 -24.77
CA ASP A 368 -18.13 -13.55 -25.79
C ASP A 368 -17.50 -13.46 -27.20
N ARG A 369 -16.79 -12.36 -27.51
CA ARG A 369 -15.99 -12.25 -28.75
C ARG A 369 -14.90 -13.31 -28.84
N MET A 370 -14.17 -13.56 -27.74
CA MET A 370 -13.09 -14.58 -27.74
C MET A 370 -13.63 -16.00 -27.91
N MET A 371 -14.81 -16.31 -27.37
CA MET A 371 -15.45 -17.65 -27.56
C MET A 371 -15.83 -17.91 -29.02
N ILE A 372 -16.29 -16.89 -29.74
CA ILE A 372 -16.64 -17.02 -31.17
C ILE A 372 -15.40 -17.32 -32.00
N HIS A 373 -14.26 -16.66 -31.73
CA HIS A 373 -13.01 -16.85 -32.49
C HIS A 373 -12.28 -18.17 -32.18
N CYS A 374 -12.61 -18.84 -31.06
CA CYS A 374 -12.06 -20.17 -30.73
C CYS A 374 -12.91 -21.33 -31.29
N SER A 375 -14.08 -21.03 -31.89
CA SER A 375 -15.00 -22.01 -32.44
C SER A 375 -14.89 -22.13 -33.97
N ASP A 376 -14.12 -21.28 -34.60
CA ASP A 376 -13.71 -21.31 -36.02
C ASP A 376 -12.28 -21.87 -36.12
#